data_d3f8360c11767fa74153a8e68585ddbe
#
_entry.id   d3f8360c11767fa74153a8e68585ddbe
#
_cell.length_a   1.000
_cell.length_b   1.000
_cell.length_c   1.000
_cell.angle_alpha   90.00
_cell.angle_beta   90.00
_cell.angle_gamma   90.00
#
_symmetry.space_group_name_H-M   'P 1'
#
loop_
_entity.id
_entity.type
_entity.pdbx_description
1 polymer ?
#
loop_
_entity_poly.entity_id
_entity_poly.type
_entity_poly.pdbx_seq_one_letter_code
_entity_poly.pdbx_strand_id
1 'polypeptide(L)'
;VEFPYPSGAGLHVGHPRSFTAMDIISRKRRMQGYNVLFPIGFDAFGLPTERYAIKAGIHPAVATKQYIENFTHQLKSLGFSFDWTGTVNTTDPKYYKWTQWMFIQMVKAGLAYKGEETISWCPECKIGISNEELENGHCERCGSEVVKKKKSAWILKMQSYSDKLIEGLDHVDFPESVKKMQRDWIGKSTGAEVTFTVAAKDGKPTDK
;
A
#
# COMPACT_ATOMS: atom_id res chain seq x y z
N VAL A 1 1.07 -12.16 10.61
CA VAL A 1 0.54 -12.76 9.37
C VAL A 1 -0.09 -11.68 8.51
N GLU A 2 0.14 -11.71 7.22
CA GLU A 2 -0.57 -10.85 6.27
C GLU A 2 -2.03 -11.29 6.13
N PHE A 3 -2.91 -10.31 5.89
CA PHE A 3 -4.31 -10.56 5.63
C PHE A 3 -4.52 -10.69 4.11
N PRO A 4 -5.12 -11.78 3.62
CA PRO A 4 -5.40 -11.92 2.21
C PRO A 4 -6.45 -10.92 1.75
N TYR A 5 -6.35 -10.49 0.48
CA TYR A 5 -7.41 -9.74 -0.18
C TYR A 5 -8.53 -10.71 -0.58
N PRO A 6 -9.75 -10.57 -0.06
CA PRO A 6 -10.86 -11.44 -0.42
C PRO A 6 -11.43 -11.03 -1.79
N SER A 7 -10.65 -11.28 -2.84
CA SER A 7 -11.02 -10.98 -4.22
C SER A 7 -10.93 -12.25 -5.07
N GLY A 8 -11.93 -12.46 -5.95
CA GLY A 8 -11.99 -13.65 -6.81
C GLY A 8 -12.55 -14.89 -6.13
N ALA A 9 -12.48 -16.03 -6.85
CA ALA A 9 -13.18 -17.26 -6.49
C ALA A 9 -12.60 -18.00 -5.29
N GLY A 10 -11.40 -17.66 -4.81
CA GLY A 10 -10.76 -18.34 -3.70
C GLY A 10 -9.27 -18.04 -3.55
N LEU A 11 -8.63 -18.74 -2.63
CA LEU A 11 -7.20 -18.66 -2.39
C LEU A 11 -6.41 -19.20 -3.59
N HIS A 12 -5.26 -18.60 -3.86
CA HIS A 12 -4.25 -19.18 -4.74
C HIS A 12 -3.11 -19.81 -3.92
N VAL A 13 -2.30 -20.64 -4.54
CA VAL A 13 -1.21 -21.40 -3.86
C VAL A 13 -0.18 -20.52 -3.13
N GLY A 14 -0.07 -19.25 -3.48
CA GLY A 14 0.78 -18.29 -2.78
C GLY A 14 0.35 -18.01 -1.34
N HIS A 15 -0.96 -18.00 -1.06
CA HIS A 15 -1.47 -17.78 0.30
C HIS A 15 -1.04 -18.88 1.29
N PRO A 16 -1.31 -20.19 1.02
CA PRO A 16 -0.87 -21.25 1.93
C PRO A 16 0.64 -21.30 2.16
N ARG A 17 1.45 -20.85 1.21
CA ARG A 17 2.90 -20.89 1.33
C ARG A 17 3.42 -20.16 2.57
N SER A 18 3.05 -18.89 2.72
CA SER A 18 3.45 -18.09 3.88
C SER A 18 2.73 -18.53 5.14
N PHE A 19 1.44 -18.81 5.04
CA PHE A 19 0.63 -19.24 6.19
C PHE A 19 1.12 -20.56 6.79
N THR A 20 1.53 -21.52 5.97
CA THR A 20 2.08 -22.80 6.45
C THR A 20 3.36 -22.58 7.25
N ALA A 21 4.28 -21.74 6.79
CA ALA A 21 5.50 -21.44 7.51
C ALA A 21 5.22 -20.82 8.89
N MET A 22 4.31 -19.86 8.94
CA MET A 22 3.89 -19.22 10.20
C MET A 22 3.14 -20.16 11.12
N ASP A 23 2.31 -21.05 10.59
CA ASP A 23 1.54 -22.03 11.36
C ASP A 23 2.45 -23.07 12.03
N ILE A 24 3.49 -23.55 11.32
CA ILE A 24 4.51 -24.46 11.88
C ILE A 24 5.18 -23.82 13.11
N ILE A 25 5.59 -22.56 12.99
CA ILE A 25 6.23 -21.82 14.09
C ILE A 25 5.23 -21.65 15.24
N SER A 26 4.01 -21.27 14.96
CA SER A 26 2.97 -21.03 15.96
C SER A 26 2.64 -22.32 16.74
N ARG A 27 2.50 -23.45 16.06
CA ARG A 27 2.31 -24.78 16.69
C ARG A 27 3.49 -25.17 17.56
N LYS A 28 4.71 -25.04 17.03
CA LYS A 28 5.92 -25.32 17.78
C LYS A 28 6.00 -24.52 19.09
N ARG A 29 5.71 -23.22 19.01
CA ARG A 29 5.73 -22.33 20.18
C ARG A 29 4.68 -22.71 21.22
N ARG A 30 3.45 -23.04 20.79
CA ARG A 30 2.41 -23.54 21.72
C ARG A 30 2.84 -24.83 22.42
N MET A 31 3.45 -25.78 21.67
CA MET A 31 3.98 -27.01 22.26
C MET A 31 5.11 -26.76 23.28
N GLN A 32 5.82 -25.64 23.14
CA GLN A 32 6.86 -25.19 24.08
C GLN A 32 6.30 -24.39 25.27
N GLY A 33 4.96 -24.24 25.37
CA GLY A 33 4.31 -23.54 26.48
C GLY A 33 4.18 -22.02 26.29
N TYR A 34 4.49 -21.49 25.11
CA TYR A 34 4.30 -20.06 24.83
C TYR A 34 2.82 -19.73 24.62
N ASN A 35 2.42 -18.55 25.11
CA ASN A 35 1.15 -17.95 24.72
C ASN A 35 1.29 -17.31 23.33
N VAL A 36 0.64 -17.92 22.32
CA VAL A 36 0.82 -17.53 20.90
C VAL A 36 -0.45 -16.86 20.39
N LEU A 37 -0.35 -15.58 20.03
CA LEU A 37 -1.36 -14.85 19.28
C LEU A 37 -1.11 -15.06 17.77
N PHE A 38 -2.00 -15.79 17.12
CA PHE A 38 -1.93 -16.06 15.69
C PHE A 38 -3.27 -15.75 15.01
N PRO A 39 -3.58 -14.45 14.84
CA PRO A 39 -4.85 -14.02 14.27
C PRO A 39 -4.87 -14.16 12.75
N ILE A 40 -6.06 -14.08 12.19
CA ILE A 40 -6.30 -13.92 10.75
C ILE A 40 -7.28 -12.78 10.54
N GLY A 41 -7.21 -12.18 9.37
CA GLY A 41 -8.15 -11.16 8.93
C GLY A 41 -8.20 -11.09 7.42
N PHE A 42 -9.00 -10.15 6.92
CA PHE A 42 -9.18 -9.94 5.49
C PHE A 42 -9.01 -8.45 5.20
N ASP A 43 -8.08 -8.14 4.29
CA ASP A 43 -7.93 -6.80 3.75
C ASP A 43 -8.95 -6.60 2.63
N ALA A 44 -10.15 -6.19 3.04
CA ALA A 44 -11.36 -6.35 2.25
C ALA A 44 -11.74 -5.14 1.39
N PHE A 45 -11.11 -3.98 1.58
CA PHE A 45 -11.25 -2.86 0.65
C PHE A 45 -10.41 -3.09 -0.60
N GLY A 46 -10.91 -2.74 -1.77
CA GLY A 46 -10.12 -2.78 -2.99
C GLY A 46 -10.90 -2.79 -4.28
N LEU A 47 -10.26 -2.28 -5.33
CA LEU A 47 -10.79 -2.20 -6.69
C LEU A 47 -11.18 -3.55 -7.31
N PRO A 48 -10.46 -4.67 -7.07
CA PRO A 48 -10.86 -5.95 -7.66
C PRO A 48 -12.25 -6.38 -7.26
N THR A 49 -12.62 -6.25 -5.97
CA THR A 49 -13.96 -6.57 -5.48
C THR A 49 -15.01 -5.61 -6.03
N GLU A 50 -14.71 -4.32 -6.08
CA GLU A 50 -15.63 -3.31 -6.64
C GLU A 50 -15.92 -3.56 -8.13
N ARG A 51 -14.89 -3.86 -8.92
CA ARG A 51 -15.03 -4.19 -10.34
C ARG A 51 -15.86 -5.45 -10.57
N TYR A 52 -15.61 -6.49 -9.76
CA TYR A 52 -16.42 -7.69 -9.81
C TYR A 52 -17.90 -7.37 -9.47
N ALA A 53 -18.13 -6.60 -8.43
CA ALA A 53 -19.47 -6.21 -8.00
C ALA A 53 -20.22 -5.46 -9.10
N ILE A 54 -19.55 -4.52 -9.78
CA ILE A 54 -20.11 -3.79 -10.94
C ILE A 54 -20.47 -4.77 -12.07
N LYS A 55 -19.53 -5.69 -12.42
CA LYS A 55 -19.75 -6.68 -13.48
C LYS A 55 -20.88 -7.66 -13.16
N ALA A 56 -21.00 -8.05 -11.90
CA ALA A 56 -22.03 -8.98 -11.42
C ALA A 56 -23.37 -8.31 -11.09
N GLY A 57 -23.44 -6.98 -11.10
CA GLY A 57 -24.65 -6.22 -10.73
C GLY A 57 -25.02 -6.36 -9.25
N ILE A 58 -24.06 -6.58 -8.35
CA ILE A 58 -24.29 -6.74 -6.90
C ILE A 58 -23.54 -5.64 -6.11
N HIS A 59 -23.99 -5.41 -4.89
CA HIS A 59 -23.29 -4.44 -4.02
C HIS A 59 -21.93 -5.00 -3.55
N PRO A 60 -20.84 -4.21 -3.52
CA PRO A 60 -19.51 -4.68 -3.10
C PRO A 60 -19.49 -5.37 -1.72
N ALA A 61 -20.28 -4.89 -0.77
CA ALA A 61 -20.38 -5.51 0.55
C ALA A 61 -20.90 -6.95 0.50
N VAL A 62 -21.80 -7.25 -0.43
CA VAL A 62 -22.32 -8.63 -0.64
C VAL A 62 -21.23 -9.52 -1.21
N ALA A 63 -20.52 -9.04 -2.24
CA ALA A 63 -19.39 -9.76 -2.83
C ALA A 63 -18.30 -10.03 -1.80
N THR A 64 -17.90 -9.01 -1.03
CA THR A 64 -16.90 -9.11 0.03
C THR A 64 -17.27 -10.16 1.06
N LYS A 65 -18.53 -10.18 1.52
CA LYS A 65 -18.99 -11.17 2.49
C LYS A 65 -18.87 -12.60 1.94
N GLN A 66 -19.32 -12.84 0.73
CA GLN A 66 -19.23 -14.15 0.07
C GLN A 66 -17.78 -14.63 -0.07
N TYR A 67 -16.86 -13.72 -0.45
CA TYR A 67 -15.44 -14.06 -0.56
C TYR A 67 -14.81 -14.37 0.78
N ILE A 68 -15.09 -13.60 1.82
CA ILE A 68 -14.60 -13.86 3.19
C ILE A 68 -15.08 -15.23 3.68
N GLU A 69 -16.34 -15.57 3.45
CA GLU A 69 -16.90 -16.87 3.83
C GLU A 69 -16.18 -18.01 3.11
N ASN A 70 -15.95 -17.88 1.80
CA ASN A 70 -15.24 -18.89 1.01
C ASN A 70 -13.77 -19.03 1.45
N PHE A 71 -13.05 -17.92 1.61
CA PHE A 71 -11.65 -17.91 2.07
C PHE A 71 -11.53 -18.53 3.46
N THR A 72 -12.45 -18.19 4.36
CA THR A 72 -12.50 -18.77 5.71
C THR A 72 -12.70 -20.30 5.64
N HIS A 73 -13.60 -20.77 4.79
CA HIS A 73 -13.81 -22.20 4.59
C HIS A 73 -12.54 -22.89 4.07
N GLN A 74 -11.90 -22.33 3.06
CA GLN A 74 -10.66 -22.88 2.49
C GLN A 74 -9.49 -22.87 3.50
N LEU A 75 -9.29 -21.79 4.25
CA LEU A 75 -8.25 -21.72 5.29
C LEU A 75 -8.49 -22.73 6.41
N LYS A 76 -9.74 -22.94 6.81
CA LYS A 76 -10.10 -23.96 7.80
C LYS A 76 -9.88 -25.37 7.28
N SER A 77 -10.19 -25.65 6.01
CA SER A 77 -9.97 -26.96 5.40
C SER A 77 -8.49 -27.33 5.32
N LEU A 78 -7.60 -26.34 5.20
CA LEU A 78 -6.15 -26.53 5.28
C LEU A 78 -5.63 -26.77 6.71
N GLY A 79 -6.47 -26.62 7.72
CA GLY A 79 -6.15 -26.93 9.11
C GLY A 79 -5.24 -25.93 9.79
N PHE A 80 -5.13 -24.69 9.32
CA PHE A 80 -4.34 -23.65 9.98
C PHE A 80 -4.85 -23.34 11.38
N SER A 81 -3.92 -23.16 12.33
CA SER A 81 -4.23 -22.93 13.74
C SER A 81 -4.43 -21.46 14.08
N PHE A 82 -5.07 -20.72 13.20
CA PHE A 82 -5.44 -19.32 13.47
C PHE A 82 -6.40 -19.19 14.65
N ASP A 83 -6.29 -18.05 15.33
CA ASP A 83 -7.33 -17.63 16.29
C ASP A 83 -8.52 -17.04 15.54
N TRP A 84 -9.51 -17.88 15.32
CA TRP A 84 -10.75 -17.52 14.61
C TRP A 84 -11.69 -16.64 15.43
N THR A 85 -11.46 -16.50 16.73
CA THR A 85 -12.30 -15.67 17.61
C THR A 85 -12.04 -14.19 17.43
N GLY A 86 -10.81 -13.84 17.02
CA GLY A 86 -10.36 -12.47 16.78
C GLY A 86 -10.23 -12.11 15.30
N THR A 87 -11.02 -12.75 14.41
CA THR A 87 -10.95 -12.47 12.97
C THR A 87 -11.25 -11.00 12.64
N VAL A 88 -10.34 -10.38 11.88
CA VAL A 88 -10.46 -8.98 11.46
C VAL A 88 -11.04 -8.88 10.06
N ASN A 89 -12.00 -7.96 9.87
CA ASN A 89 -12.44 -7.51 8.56
C ASN A 89 -12.21 -6.00 8.47
N THR A 90 -11.33 -5.57 7.55
CA THR A 90 -10.97 -4.15 7.43
C THR A 90 -12.12 -3.26 6.95
N THR A 91 -13.17 -3.84 6.38
CA THR A 91 -14.41 -3.10 6.00
C THR A 91 -15.43 -2.99 7.14
N ASP A 92 -15.17 -3.58 8.31
CA ASP A 92 -16.02 -3.38 9.49
C ASP A 92 -15.83 -1.95 10.03
N PRO A 93 -16.89 -1.16 10.22
CA PRO A 93 -16.82 0.17 10.82
C PRO A 93 -16.13 0.20 12.19
N LYS A 94 -16.26 -0.87 12.97
CA LYS A 94 -15.56 -1.00 14.25
C LYS A 94 -14.04 -1.07 14.10
N TYR A 95 -13.56 -1.54 12.94
CA TYR A 95 -12.13 -1.61 12.63
C TYR A 95 -11.66 -0.32 11.94
N TYR A 96 -12.23 0.09 10.82
CA TYR A 96 -11.71 1.21 10.03
C TYR A 96 -11.88 2.58 10.72
N LYS A 97 -12.71 2.71 11.76
CA LYS A 97 -12.74 3.94 12.57
C LYS A 97 -11.35 4.33 13.09
N TRP A 98 -10.48 3.36 13.35
CA TRP A 98 -9.13 3.63 13.83
C TRP A 98 -8.23 4.18 12.72
N THR A 99 -8.38 3.71 11.49
CA THR A 99 -7.73 4.29 10.32
C THR A 99 -8.19 5.74 10.10
N GLN A 100 -9.49 5.99 10.23
CA GLN A 100 -10.04 7.34 10.16
C GLN A 100 -9.51 8.24 11.29
N TRP A 101 -9.40 7.69 12.49
CA TRP A 101 -8.83 8.43 13.62
C TRP A 101 -7.37 8.80 13.38
N MET A 102 -6.54 7.88 12.90
CA MET A 102 -5.14 8.14 12.55
C MET A 102 -5.04 9.23 11.47
N PHE A 103 -5.87 9.15 10.44
CA PHE A 103 -5.91 10.18 9.40
C PHE A 103 -6.24 11.57 9.98
N ILE A 104 -7.23 11.66 10.87
CA ILE A 104 -7.58 12.91 11.55
C ILE A 104 -6.39 13.45 12.38
N GLN A 105 -5.63 12.57 13.06
CA GLN A 105 -4.42 13.01 13.77
C GLN A 105 -3.37 13.57 12.82
N MET A 106 -3.17 12.94 11.64
CA MET A 106 -2.26 13.46 10.62
C MET A 106 -2.70 14.84 10.10
N VAL A 107 -4.00 15.05 9.88
CA VAL A 107 -4.54 16.37 9.51
C VAL A 107 -4.27 17.40 10.60
N LYS A 108 -4.55 17.07 11.87
CA LYS A 108 -4.29 17.96 13.02
C LYS A 108 -2.81 18.31 13.17
N ALA A 109 -1.93 17.38 12.86
CA ALA A 109 -0.47 17.58 12.89
C ALA A 109 0.06 18.32 11.64
N GLY A 110 -0.79 18.69 10.68
CA GLY A 110 -0.38 19.31 9.43
C GLY A 110 0.38 18.39 8.48
N LEU A 111 0.34 17.08 8.72
CA LEU A 111 0.98 16.04 7.90
C LEU A 111 0.09 15.58 6.74
N ALA A 112 -1.20 15.81 6.81
CA ALA A 112 -2.14 15.57 5.74
C ALA A 112 -2.90 16.85 5.40
N TYR A 113 -3.03 17.17 4.12
CA TYR A 113 -3.73 18.34 3.64
C TYR A 113 -4.42 18.06 2.30
N LYS A 114 -5.40 18.87 1.96
CA LYS A 114 -6.08 18.78 0.68
C LYS A 114 -5.47 19.78 -0.29
N GLY A 115 -5.05 19.28 -1.44
CA GLY A 115 -4.42 20.08 -2.49
C GLY A 115 -4.86 19.64 -3.88
N GLU A 116 -4.43 20.38 -4.89
CA GLU A 116 -4.57 19.97 -6.28
C GLU A 116 -3.28 19.33 -6.75
N GLU A 117 -3.41 18.11 -7.28
CA GLU A 117 -2.29 17.35 -7.83
C GLU A 117 -2.58 16.89 -9.25
N THR A 118 -1.53 16.83 -10.05
CA THR A 118 -1.59 16.23 -11.37
C THR A 118 -1.28 14.75 -11.24
N ILE A 119 -2.32 13.93 -11.36
CA ILE A 119 -2.22 12.48 -11.28
C ILE A 119 -2.20 11.84 -12.67
N SER A 120 -1.60 10.65 -12.75
CA SER A 120 -1.79 9.77 -13.90
C SER A 120 -3.17 9.14 -13.80
N TRP A 121 -3.97 9.29 -14.83
CA TRP A 121 -5.38 8.87 -14.83
C TRP A 121 -5.64 7.90 -15.99
N CYS A 122 -6.17 6.74 -15.68
CA CYS A 122 -6.69 5.82 -16.69
C CYS A 122 -8.15 6.15 -17.00
N PRO A 123 -8.49 6.59 -18.22
CA PRO A 123 -9.86 6.96 -18.57
C PRO A 123 -10.80 5.76 -18.64
N GLU A 124 -10.29 4.59 -19.03
CA GLU A 124 -11.07 3.35 -19.11
C GLU A 124 -11.38 2.77 -17.72
N CYS A 125 -10.36 2.64 -16.87
CA CYS A 125 -10.56 2.16 -15.51
C CYS A 125 -11.18 3.20 -14.59
N LYS A 126 -11.17 4.48 -14.97
CA LYS A 126 -11.68 5.63 -14.19
C LYS A 126 -11.01 5.76 -12.82
N ILE A 127 -9.70 5.49 -12.76
CA ILE A 127 -8.88 5.52 -11.54
C ILE A 127 -7.59 6.30 -11.73
N GLY A 128 -7.04 6.80 -10.62
CA GLY A 128 -5.65 7.25 -10.56
C GLY A 128 -4.71 6.05 -10.60
N ILE A 129 -3.62 6.20 -11.33
CA ILE A 129 -2.58 5.17 -11.51
C ILE A 129 -1.32 5.65 -10.84
N SER A 130 -0.69 4.81 -10.03
CA SER A 130 0.63 5.05 -9.47
C SER A 130 1.73 4.91 -10.54
N ASN A 131 2.92 5.39 -10.25
CA ASN A 131 4.03 5.27 -11.21
C ASN A 131 4.44 3.81 -11.42
N GLU A 132 4.26 2.97 -10.41
CA GLU A 132 4.56 1.53 -10.42
C GLU A 132 3.58 0.73 -11.28
N GLU A 133 2.35 1.26 -11.50
CA GLU A 133 1.30 0.64 -12.31
C GLU A 133 1.31 1.16 -13.77
N LEU A 134 2.33 1.95 -14.15
CA LEU A 134 2.51 2.46 -15.50
C LEU A 134 3.52 1.60 -16.28
N GLU A 135 3.07 1.01 -17.37
CA GLU A 135 3.94 0.35 -18.34
C GLU A 135 3.99 1.15 -19.64
N ASN A 136 5.12 1.82 -19.91
CA ASN A 136 5.34 2.60 -21.12
C ASN A 136 4.22 3.63 -21.41
N GLY A 137 3.68 4.28 -20.37
CA GLY A 137 2.60 5.25 -20.50
C GLY A 137 1.19 4.66 -20.56
N HIS A 138 1.08 3.33 -20.42
CA HIS A 138 -0.19 2.61 -20.44
C HIS A 138 -0.54 2.06 -19.07
N CYS A 139 -1.82 1.84 -18.83
CA CYS A 139 -2.33 1.23 -17.61
C CYS A 139 -2.02 -0.28 -17.61
N GLU A 140 -1.25 -0.75 -16.66
CA GLU A 140 -0.92 -2.17 -16.48
C GLU A 140 -2.17 -3.08 -16.51
N ARG A 141 -3.31 -2.56 -16.03
CA ARG A 141 -4.53 -3.36 -15.85
C ARG A 141 -5.40 -3.52 -17.09
N CYS A 142 -5.45 -2.52 -17.98
CA CYS A 142 -6.33 -2.54 -19.14
C CYS A 142 -5.63 -2.20 -20.44
N GLY A 143 -4.35 -1.83 -20.41
CA GLY A 143 -3.56 -1.46 -21.59
C GLY A 143 -3.90 -0.10 -22.21
N SER A 144 -4.86 0.65 -21.64
CA SER A 144 -5.24 1.96 -22.19
C SER A 144 -4.20 3.03 -21.90
N GLU A 145 -4.08 3.99 -22.79
CA GLU A 145 -3.21 5.15 -22.59
C GLU A 145 -3.63 5.95 -21.35
N VAL A 146 -2.64 6.34 -20.55
CA VAL A 146 -2.84 7.08 -19.31
C VAL A 146 -2.62 8.56 -19.56
N VAL A 147 -3.57 9.38 -19.12
CA VAL A 147 -3.53 10.84 -19.30
C VAL A 147 -3.22 11.55 -18.00
N LYS A 148 -2.63 12.74 -18.07
CA LYS A 148 -2.44 13.61 -16.91
C LYS A 148 -3.73 14.37 -16.59
N LYS A 149 -4.19 14.30 -15.35
CA LYS A 149 -5.42 14.94 -14.89
C LYS A 149 -5.20 15.67 -13.56
N LYS A 150 -5.55 16.95 -13.51
CA LYS A 150 -5.61 17.69 -12.24
C LYS A 150 -6.78 17.19 -11.42
N LYS A 151 -6.54 16.87 -10.16
CA LYS A 151 -7.56 16.41 -9.23
C LYS A 151 -7.28 16.92 -7.82
N SER A 152 -8.33 17.34 -7.13
CA SER A 152 -8.24 17.58 -5.70
C SER A 152 -8.07 16.25 -4.98
N ALA A 153 -7.01 16.13 -4.21
CA ALA A 153 -6.64 14.92 -3.49
C ALA A 153 -6.13 15.23 -2.09
N TRP A 154 -6.19 14.24 -1.21
CA TRP A 154 -5.48 14.30 0.05
C TRP A 154 -4.01 13.95 -0.17
N ILE A 155 -3.13 14.79 0.37
CA ILE A 155 -1.68 14.67 0.21
C ILE A 155 -1.07 14.47 1.59
N LEU A 156 -0.16 13.50 1.70
CA LEU A 156 0.63 13.24 2.89
C LEU A 156 2.05 13.82 2.73
N LYS A 157 2.50 14.62 3.69
CA LYS A 157 3.84 15.22 3.69
C LYS A 157 4.94 14.22 4.08
N MET A 158 5.04 13.10 3.38
CA MET A 158 6.00 12.03 3.67
C MET A 158 7.45 12.51 3.55
N GLN A 159 7.73 13.40 2.61
CA GLN A 159 9.09 13.92 2.36
C GLN A 159 9.72 14.62 3.58
N SER A 160 8.90 15.18 4.48
CA SER A 160 9.41 15.77 5.71
C SER A 160 10.06 14.78 6.68
N TYR A 161 9.90 13.48 6.43
CA TYR A 161 10.47 12.38 7.21
C TYR A 161 11.63 11.67 6.51
N SER A 162 11.98 12.06 5.28
CA SER A 162 12.97 11.34 4.47
C SER A 162 14.32 11.21 5.17
N ASP A 163 14.84 12.29 5.73
CA ASP A 163 16.11 12.25 6.46
C ASP A 163 16.04 11.37 7.71
N LYS A 164 14.97 11.49 8.50
CA LYS A 164 14.76 10.65 9.69
C LYS A 164 14.62 9.16 9.33
N LEU A 165 14.01 8.85 8.19
CA LEU A 165 13.91 7.47 7.72
C LEU A 165 15.28 6.90 7.34
N ILE A 166 16.12 7.69 6.66
CA ILE A 166 17.49 7.29 6.32
C ILE A 166 18.34 7.07 7.58
N GLU A 167 18.34 8.02 8.50
CA GLU A 167 19.05 7.95 9.78
C GLU A 167 18.56 6.76 10.63
N GLY A 168 17.24 6.53 10.65
CA GLY A 168 16.64 5.44 11.40
C GLY A 168 17.09 4.04 10.95
N LEU A 169 17.57 3.89 9.71
CA LEU A 169 18.09 2.61 9.22
C LEU A 169 19.37 2.16 9.94
N ASP A 170 20.11 3.09 10.54
CA ASP A 170 21.33 2.78 11.29
C ASP A 170 21.01 2.20 12.69
N HIS A 171 19.78 2.36 13.15
CA HIS A 171 19.30 1.91 14.46
C HIS A 171 18.43 0.65 14.43
N VAL A 172 18.16 0.08 13.25
CA VAL A 172 17.33 -1.12 13.11
C VAL A 172 18.18 -2.32 12.68
N ASP A 173 17.83 -3.50 13.20
CA ASP A 173 18.47 -4.76 12.84
C ASP A 173 17.80 -5.36 11.59
N PHE A 174 17.96 -4.64 10.47
CA PHE A 174 17.52 -5.12 9.16
C PHE A 174 18.68 -5.67 8.35
N PRO A 175 18.45 -6.66 7.45
CA PRO A 175 19.46 -7.06 6.49
C PRO A 175 19.97 -5.87 5.67
N GLU A 176 21.28 -5.82 5.40
CA GLU A 176 21.89 -4.69 4.68
C GLU A 176 21.30 -4.48 3.28
N SER A 177 20.89 -5.56 2.61
CA SER A 177 20.17 -5.46 1.33
C SER A 177 18.85 -4.67 1.44
N VAL A 178 18.12 -4.85 2.56
CA VAL A 178 16.87 -4.15 2.82
C VAL A 178 17.15 -2.67 3.14
N LYS A 179 18.17 -2.39 3.97
CA LYS A 179 18.58 -1.00 4.26
C LYS A 179 19.00 -0.28 2.99
N LYS A 180 19.77 -0.95 2.12
CA LYS A 180 20.17 -0.39 0.83
C LYS A 180 18.96 -0.07 -0.05
N MET A 181 18.03 -1.01 -0.20
CA MET A 181 16.81 -0.79 -1.00
C MET A 181 16.01 0.41 -0.50
N GLN A 182 15.87 0.60 0.81
CA GLN A 182 15.16 1.75 1.38
C GLN A 182 15.90 3.07 1.16
N ARG A 183 17.23 3.11 1.30
CA ARG A 183 18.02 4.30 0.97
C ARG A 183 17.92 4.68 -0.50
N ASP A 184 18.03 3.69 -1.39
CA ASP A 184 17.93 3.89 -2.83
C ASP A 184 16.52 4.37 -3.23
N TRP A 185 15.46 3.86 -2.57
CA TRP A 185 14.08 4.31 -2.80
C TRP A 185 13.85 5.76 -2.39
N ILE A 186 14.36 6.18 -1.24
CA ILE A 186 14.28 7.58 -0.78
C ILE A 186 15.09 8.48 -1.72
N GLY A 187 16.23 8.00 -2.20
CA GLY A 187 17.04 8.64 -3.23
C GLY A 187 17.56 10.01 -2.82
N LYS A 188 18.05 10.16 -1.58
CA LYS A 188 18.63 11.44 -1.15
C LYS A 188 19.76 11.86 -2.09
N SER A 189 19.58 13.00 -2.73
CA SER A 189 20.57 13.62 -3.62
C SER A 189 20.98 14.97 -3.04
N THR A 190 22.28 15.26 -3.08
CA THR A 190 22.85 16.54 -2.70
C THR A 190 23.53 17.15 -3.91
N GLY A 191 23.30 18.40 -4.15
CA GLY A 191 23.90 19.15 -5.26
C GLY A 191 24.23 20.57 -4.85
N ALA A 192 24.82 21.30 -5.75
CA ALA A 192 25.07 22.73 -5.59
C ALA A 192 24.34 23.49 -6.69
N GLU A 193 23.71 24.59 -6.31
CA GLU A 193 23.19 25.57 -7.27
C GLU A 193 24.32 26.58 -7.56
N VAL A 194 24.67 26.69 -8.84
CA VAL A 194 25.74 27.61 -9.27
C VAL A 194 25.12 28.59 -10.25
N THR A 195 25.22 29.88 -9.90
CA THR A 195 24.75 30.96 -10.75
C THR A 195 25.88 31.39 -11.67
N PHE A 196 25.64 31.35 -12.98
CA PHE A 196 26.56 31.89 -13.98
C PHE A 196 25.99 33.19 -14.54
N THR A 197 26.81 34.21 -14.59
CA THR A 197 26.45 35.46 -15.30
C THR A 197 26.70 35.26 -16.80
N VAL A 198 25.69 35.51 -17.60
CA VAL A 198 25.85 35.48 -19.07
C VAL A 198 26.70 36.68 -19.50
N ALA A 199 27.78 36.40 -20.20
CA ALA A 199 28.63 37.46 -20.76
C ALA A 199 28.23 37.75 -22.22
N ALA A 200 28.25 39.01 -22.58
CA ALA A 200 28.14 39.43 -23.97
C ALA A 200 29.41 39.03 -24.76
N LYS A 201 29.40 39.15 -26.08
CA LYS A 201 30.54 38.81 -26.95
C LYS A 201 31.82 39.60 -26.66
N ASP A 202 31.71 40.74 -25.97
CA ASP A 202 32.82 41.58 -25.50
C ASP A 202 33.31 41.18 -24.10
N GLY A 203 32.79 40.09 -23.51
CA GLY A 203 33.15 39.58 -22.20
C GLY A 203 32.55 40.32 -21.01
N LYS A 204 31.70 41.31 -21.24
CA LYS A 204 31.02 42.03 -20.14
C LYS A 204 29.77 41.27 -19.67
N PRO A 205 29.46 41.32 -18.35
CA PRO A 205 28.22 40.77 -17.82
C PRO A 205 26.99 41.39 -18.51
N THR A 206 26.00 40.59 -18.78
CA THR A 206 24.69 41.07 -19.25
C THR A 206 23.69 41.05 -18.10
N ASP A 207 22.71 41.93 -18.12
CA ASP A 207 21.63 42.04 -17.11
C ASP A 207 20.54 40.97 -17.37
N LYS A 208 20.86 39.85 -18.04
CA LYS A 208 19.93 38.75 -18.34
C LYS A 208 20.29 37.50 -17.57
#